data_3ab3137bfd8429590a5dbe850cecefd2
#
_entry.id   3ab3137bfd8429590a5dbe850cecefd2
#
_cell.length_a   1.000
_cell.length_b   1.000
_cell.length_c   1.000
_cell.angle_alpha   90.00
_cell.angle_beta   90.00
_cell.angle_gamma   90.00
#
_symmetry.space_group_name_H-M   'P 1'
#
loop_
_entity.id
_entity.type
_entity.pdbx_description
1 polymer ?
#
loop_
_entity_poly.entity_id
_entity_poly.type
_entity_poly.pdbx_seq_one_letter_code
_entity_poly.pdbx_strand_id
1 'polypeptide(L)'
;MSKVVYKYSVSRFRVYFFTFCFLVLLTQSSILISKSLAKAPRVVVVGSTTMLPLSEHLATNYRKSLGVDVLVQGGGSSAGPIALLNNIAQIAASSRKLTPEESKNLRVFVIAHDGLAIVVHPSNPVNNISMDKLKGVLAGEITNWKELGAPFNKPIQLVNDSSGNGTRTALEELVMGKSKEKGTKGTPITLKSVVTNSSSEMKTNVANFKYSLGYLPFSYLDSTVKSLSINGVPPTYAAAYKSDYPLFRDLYYAIRKDAIGLELAYIYYVLSPQGQDIVVQEGFLPIKLITSVEELNRIQEAATARNKEIN
;
A
#
# COMPACT_ATOMS: atom_id res chain seq x y z
N MET A 1 -78.70 40.31 -17.76
CA MET A 1 -78.17 38.92 -17.41
C MET A 1 -76.77 38.63 -17.94
N SER A 2 -75.89 39.57 -18.25
CA SER A 2 -74.60 39.28 -18.91
C SER A 2 -73.34 39.65 -18.09
N LYS A 3 -73.46 40.08 -16.83
CA LYS A 3 -72.28 40.47 -16.01
C LYS A 3 -71.78 39.35 -14.99
N VAL A 4 -72.54 38.32 -14.75
CA VAL A 4 -72.23 37.32 -13.74
C VAL A 4 -71.35 36.15 -14.30
N VAL A 5 -71.44 35.82 -15.58
CA VAL A 5 -70.74 34.70 -16.20
C VAL A 5 -69.24 35.00 -16.38
N TYR A 6 -68.81 36.22 -16.58
CA TYR A 6 -67.42 36.60 -16.81
C TYR A 6 -66.54 36.52 -15.53
N LYS A 7 -67.14 36.68 -14.35
CA LYS A 7 -66.40 36.73 -13.08
C LYS A 7 -65.96 35.31 -12.62
N TYR A 8 -66.67 34.26 -12.98
CA TYR A 8 -66.35 32.90 -12.63
C TYR A 8 -65.23 32.27 -13.55
N SER A 9 -65.12 32.68 -14.78
CA SER A 9 -64.14 32.19 -15.74
C SER A 9 -62.72 32.62 -15.38
N VAL A 10 -62.52 33.86 -14.95
CA VAL A 10 -61.19 34.42 -14.61
C VAL A 10 -60.66 33.82 -13.30
N SER A 11 -61.52 33.48 -12.36
CA SER A 11 -61.15 32.87 -11.08
C SER A 11 -60.63 31.41 -11.29
N ARG A 12 -61.28 30.63 -12.13
CA ARG A 12 -60.85 29.25 -12.43
C ARG A 12 -59.52 29.22 -13.20
N PHE A 13 -59.30 30.13 -14.14
CA PHE A 13 -58.03 30.21 -14.87
C PHE A 13 -56.87 30.60 -13.96
N ARG A 14 -57.05 31.47 -12.99
CA ARG A 14 -56.01 31.80 -11.99
C ARG A 14 -55.68 30.62 -11.12
N VAL A 15 -56.64 29.84 -10.66
CA VAL A 15 -56.44 28.65 -9.84
C VAL A 15 -55.63 27.61 -10.63
N TYR A 16 -56.00 27.30 -11.86
CA TYR A 16 -55.25 26.32 -12.70
C TYR A 16 -53.85 26.81 -13.05
N PHE A 17 -53.65 28.11 -13.26
CA PHE A 17 -52.33 28.67 -13.51
C PHE A 17 -51.40 28.53 -12.27
N PHE A 18 -51.91 28.86 -11.08
CA PHE A 18 -51.13 28.72 -9.84
C PHE A 18 -50.83 27.23 -9.52
N THR A 19 -51.78 26.32 -9.74
CA THR A 19 -51.54 24.90 -9.54
C THR A 19 -50.52 24.34 -10.55
N PHE A 20 -50.55 24.79 -11.80
CA PHE A 20 -49.57 24.39 -12.81
C PHE A 20 -48.17 24.92 -12.46
N CYS A 21 -48.02 26.20 -12.08
CA CYS A 21 -46.76 26.76 -11.64
C CYS A 21 -46.19 26.03 -10.39
N PHE A 22 -47.05 25.67 -9.43
CA PHE A 22 -46.68 24.93 -8.24
C PHE A 22 -46.22 23.50 -8.59
N LEU A 23 -46.87 22.82 -9.53
CA LEU A 23 -46.46 21.52 -10.02
C LEU A 23 -45.10 21.58 -10.72
N VAL A 24 -44.85 22.59 -11.55
CA VAL A 24 -43.56 22.78 -12.24
C VAL A 24 -42.42 23.07 -11.24
N LEU A 25 -42.69 23.87 -10.20
CA LEU A 25 -41.73 24.12 -9.13
C LEU A 25 -41.40 22.85 -8.33
N LEU A 26 -42.40 22.01 -8.06
CA LEU A 26 -42.18 20.71 -7.38
C LEU A 26 -41.35 19.74 -8.22
N THR A 27 -41.58 19.67 -9.54
CA THR A 27 -40.79 18.83 -10.43
C THR A 27 -39.34 19.31 -10.59
N GLN A 28 -39.12 20.62 -10.66
CA GLN A 28 -37.76 21.19 -10.67
C GLN A 28 -37.02 20.96 -9.36
N SER A 29 -37.69 21.07 -8.21
CA SER A 29 -37.09 20.77 -6.90
C SER A 29 -36.72 19.30 -6.78
N SER A 30 -37.50 18.37 -7.32
CA SER A 30 -37.24 16.95 -7.30
C SER A 30 -36.03 16.58 -8.17
N ILE A 31 -35.82 17.28 -9.31
CA ILE A 31 -34.67 17.08 -10.20
C ILE A 31 -33.38 17.62 -9.56
N LEU A 32 -33.44 18.72 -8.83
CA LEU A 32 -32.31 19.29 -8.09
C LEU A 32 -31.90 18.42 -6.91
N ILE A 33 -32.86 17.84 -6.19
CA ILE A 33 -32.61 16.93 -5.07
C ILE A 33 -32.00 15.61 -5.56
N SER A 34 -32.45 15.07 -6.70
CA SER A 34 -31.88 13.83 -7.25
C SER A 34 -30.44 14.02 -7.74
N LYS A 35 -30.04 15.18 -8.24
CA LYS A 35 -28.64 15.49 -8.57
C LYS A 35 -27.75 15.62 -7.33
N SER A 36 -28.29 16.05 -6.19
CA SER A 36 -27.54 16.17 -4.93
C SER A 36 -27.27 14.84 -4.24
N LEU A 37 -28.01 13.78 -4.60
CA LEU A 37 -27.85 12.43 -4.05
C LEU A 37 -26.96 11.51 -4.90
N ALA A 38 -26.46 11.98 -6.04
CA ALA A 38 -25.48 11.22 -6.82
C ALA A 38 -24.19 11.16 -6.00
N LYS A 39 -23.92 9.95 -5.44
CA LYS A 39 -22.68 9.66 -4.71
C LYS A 39 -21.50 10.05 -5.60
N ALA A 40 -20.60 10.89 -5.09
CA ALA A 40 -19.40 11.28 -5.83
C ALA A 40 -18.68 10.03 -6.39
N PRO A 41 -18.19 10.09 -7.61
CA PRO A 41 -17.47 8.96 -8.21
C PRO A 41 -16.29 8.59 -7.32
N ARG A 42 -16.16 7.31 -7.00
CA ARG A 42 -15.20 6.81 -6.01
C ARG A 42 -14.47 5.56 -6.50
N VAL A 43 -13.17 5.52 -6.26
CA VAL A 43 -12.33 4.34 -6.40
C VAL A 43 -12.01 3.77 -5.02
N VAL A 44 -12.03 2.46 -4.86
CA VAL A 44 -11.64 1.78 -3.62
C VAL A 44 -10.38 0.96 -3.90
N VAL A 45 -9.32 1.23 -3.14
CA VAL A 45 -8.05 0.49 -3.15
C VAL A 45 -7.97 -0.34 -1.88
N VAL A 46 -7.76 -1.65 -2.00
CA VAL A 46 -7.62 -2.56 -0.85
C VAL A 46 -6.33 -3.37 -0.99
N GLY A 47 -5.63 -3.60 0.09
CA GLY A 47 -4.53 -4.59 0.11
C GLY A 47 -3.35 -4.25 1.00
N SER A 48 -2.17 -4.14 0.41
CA SER A 48 -0.88 -4.07 1.10
C SER A 48 -0.79 -2.98 2.16
N THR A 49 -0.45 -3.37 3.40
CA THR A 49 -0.15 -2.43 4.49
C THR A 49 1.18 -1.71 4.28
N THR A 50 2.13 -2.30 3.55
CA THR A 50 3.37 -1.63 3.11
C THR A 50 3.06 -0.38 2.30
N MET A 51 2.09 -0.49 1.37
CA MET A 51 1.76 0.57 0.43
C MET A 51 0.71 1.55 0.96
N LEU A 52 0.21 1.34 2.18
CA LEU A 52 -0.90 2.12 2.73
C LEU A 52 -0.58 3.63 2.73
N PRO A 53 0.55 4.11 3.29
CA PRO A 53 0.88 5.53 3.26
C PRO A 53 1.02 6.10 1.85
N LEU A 54 1.70 5.39 0.96
CA LEU A 54 1.82 5.78 -0.46
C LEU A 54 0.45 5.89 -1.12
N SER A 55 -0.41 4.89 -0.90
CA SER A 55 -1.75 4.86 -1.49
C SER A 55 -2.63 6.00 -0.98
N GLU A 56 -2.54 6.36 0.30
CA GLU A 56 -3.25 7.48 0.92
C GLU A 56 -2.76 8.84 0.40
N HIS A 57 -1.45 8.99 0.22
CA HIS A 57 -0.88 10.21 -0.34
C HIS A 57 -1.28 10.39 -1.81
N LEU A 58 -1.17 9.35 -2.63
CA LEU A 58 -1.65 9.34 -4.02
C LEU A 58 -3.14 9.67 -4.10
N ALA A 59 -3.98 9.04 -3.26
CA ALA A 59 -5.41 9.27 -3.18
C ALA A 59 -5.74 10.72 -2.85
N THR A 60 -5.06 11.30 -1.86
CA THR A 60 -5.24 12.69 -1.43
C THR A 60 -4.92 13.67 -2.55
N ASN A 61 -3.81 13.47 -3.26
CA ASN A 61 -3.42 14.34 -4.37
C ASN A 61 -4.33 14.17 -5.60
N TYR A 62 -4.76 12.94 -5.91
CA TYR A 62 -5.70 12.68 -6.98
C TYR A 62 -7.04 13.40 -6.75
N ARG A 63 -7.56 13.33 -5.53
CA ARG A 63 -8.76 14.05 -5.13
C ARG A 63 -8.61 15.58 -5.29
N LYS A 64 -7.47 16.13 -4.83
CA LYS A 64 -7.18 17.56 -4.97
C LYS A 64 -7.12 18.00 -6.43
N SER A 65 -6.54 17.20 -7.31
CA SER A 65 -6.30 17.53 -8.72
C SER A 65 -7.53 17.31 -9.59
N LEU A 66 -8.32 16.26 -9.36
CA LEU A 66 -9.39 15.80 -10.26
C LEU A 66 -10.77 15.65 -9.61
N GLY A 67 -10.90 15.94 -8.31
CA GLY A 67 -12.18 15.89 -7.59
C GLY A 67 -12.77 14.48 -7.43
N VAL A 68 -11.98 13.41 -7.66
CA VAL A 68 -12.41 12.01 -7.53
C VAL A 68 -11.96 11.46 -6.19
N ASP A 69 -12.88 10.93 -5.41
CA ASP A 69 -12.56 10.28 -4.14
C ASP A 69 -11.90 8.90 -4.38
N VAL A 70 -10.79 8.67 -3.68
CA VAL A 70 -10.14 7.36 -3.60
C VAL A 70 -10.11 6.94 -2.14
N LEU A 71 -10.78 5.84 -1.83
CA LEU A 71 -10.78 5.24 -0.49
C LEU A 71 -9.71 4.16 -0.43
N VAL A 72 -8.82 4.25 0.54
CA VAL A 72 -7.73 3.27 0.73
C VAL A 72 -7.97 2.46 1.99
N GLN A 73 -7.78 1.14 1.91
CA GLN A 73 -7.91 0.21 3.02
C GLN A 73 -6.74 -0.77 3.05
N GLY A 74 -6.11 -0.91 4.19
CA GLY A 74 -5.16 -1.98 4.48
C GLY A 74 -5.87 -3.35 4.59
N GLY A 75 -5.10 -4.40 4.86
CA GLY A 75 -5.62 -5.76 5.04
C GLY A 75 -4.63 -6.83 4.59
N GLY A 76 -3.47 -6.39 4.09
CA GLY A 76 -2.43 -7.25 3.54
C GLY A 76 -2.63 -7.56 2.05
N SER A 77 -1.54 -7.94 1.39
CA SER A 77 -1.52 -8.16 -0.07
C SER A 77 -2.45 -9.26 -0.57
N SER A 78 -2.84 -10.20 0.29
CA SER A 78 -3.80 -11.25 -0.07
C SER A 78 -5.26 -10.77 -0.04
N ALA A 79 -5.57 -9.73 0.73
CA ALA A 79 -6.92 -9.17 0.79
C ALA A 79 -7.31 -8.40 -0.48
N GLY A 80 -6.33 -7.75 -1.14
CA GLY A 80 -6.56 -6.95 -2.34
C GLY A 80 -7.20 -7.73 -3.48
N PRO A 81 -6.59 -8.81 -3.98
CA PRO A 81 -7.18 -9.64 -5.04
C PRO A 81 -8.56 -10.20 -4.67
N ILE A 82 -8.75 -10.63 -3.42
CA ILE A 82 -10.03 -11.13 -2.92
C ILE A 82 -11.10 -10.03 -3.00
N ALA A 83 -10.80 -8.83 -2.51
CA ALA A 83 -11.72 -7.69 -2.55
C ALA A 83 -12.08 -7.29 -3.99
N LEU A 84 -11.09 -7.33 -4.90
CA LEU A 84 -11.28 -7.03 -6.31
C LEU A 84 -12.17 -8.04 -7.02
N LEU A 85 -11.95 -9.34 -6.80
CA LEU A 85 -12.76 -10.42 -7.39
C LEU A 85 -14.21 -10.43 -6.85
N ASN A 86 -14.41 -9.99 -5.62
CA ASN A 86 -15.75 -9.86 -5.00
C ASN A 86 -16.42 -8.51 -5.26
N ASN A 87 -15.88 -7.66 -6.14
CA ASN A 87 -16.41 -6.32 -6.46
C ASN A 87 -16.49 -5.35 -5.25
N ILE A 88 -15.74 -5.62 -4.18
CA ILE A 88 -15.62 -4.75 -2.99
C ILE A 88 -14.64 -3.60 -3.28
N ALA A 89 -13.61 -3.85 -4.06
CA ALA A 89 -12.63 -2.88 -4.50
C ALA A 89 -12.57 -2.77 -6.03
N GLN A 90 -12.03 -1.66 -6.53
CA GLN A 90 -11.70 -1.45 -7.94
C GLN A 90 -10.21 -1.70 -8.20
N ILE A 91 -9.37 -1.55 -7.17
CA ILE A 91 -7.91 -1.73 -7.26
C ILE A 91 -7.45 -2.61 -6.12
N ALA A 92 -6.63 -3.61 -6.43
CA ALA A 92 -5.89 -4.40 -5.46
C ALA A 92 -4.46 -3.86 -5.34
N ALA A 93 -4.00 -3.58 -4.10
CA ALA A 93 -2.62 -3.21 -3.80
C ALA A 93 -1.85 -4.42 -3.28
N SER A 94 -0.66 -4.70 -3.84
CA SER A 94 0.16 -5.84 -3.44
C SER A 94 1.65 -5.52 -3.38
N SER A 95 2.30 -5.90 -2.30
CA SER A 95 3.76 -5.81 -2.11
C SER A 95 4.45 -7.18 -2.31
N ARG A 96 3.81 -8.05 -3.05
CA ARG A 96 4.33 -9.31 -3.58
C ARG A 96 3.78 -9.55 -4.99
N LYS A 97 4.43 -10.40 -5.76
CA LYS A 97 3.87 -10.85 -7.04
C LYS A 97 2.52 -11.56 -6.81
N LEU A 98 1.55 -11.26 -7.65
CA LEU A 98 0.28 -11.98 -7.63
C LEU A 98 0.49 -13.41 -8.16
N THR A 99 -0.23 -14.38 -7.60
CA THR A 99 -0.17 -15.75 -8.12
C THR A 99 -0.82 -15.83 -9.50
N PRO A 100 -0.53 -16.87 -10.30
CA PRO A 100 -1.18 -17.08 -11.58
C PRO A 100 -2.72 -17.09 -11.47
N GLU A 101 -3.27 -17.70 -10.41
CA GLU A 101 -4.70 -17.74 -10.13
C GLU A 101 -5.27 -16.36 -9.84
N GLU A 102 -4.58 -15.58 -8.98
CA GLU A 102 -4.98 -14.21 -8.64
C GLU A 102 -4.94 -13.29 -9.86
N SER A 103 -3.94 -13.44 -10.73
CA SER A 103 -3.71 -12.56 -11.88
C SER A 103 -4.49 -12.94 -13.14
N LYS A 104 -5.09 -14.13 -13.22
CA LYS A 104 -5.73 -14.69 -14.42
C LYS A 104 -6.69 -13.73 -15.13
N ASN A 105 -7.50 -13.00 -14.35
CA ASN A 105 -8.50 -12.05 -14.86
C ASN A 105 -8.19 -10.60 -14.51
N LEU A 106 -6.92 -10.30 -14.20
CA LEU A 106 -6.46 -8.98 -13.81
C LEU A 106 -5.45 -8.41 -14.79
N ARG A 107 -5.39 -7.09 -14.87
CA ARG A 107 -4.24 -6.33 -15.39
C ARG A 107 -3.42 -5.89 -14.19
N VAL A 108 -2.15 -6.26 -14.19
CA VAL A 108 -1.21 -6.00 -13.10
C VAL A 108 -0.19 -4.96 -13.56
N PHE A 109 0.00 -3.92 -12.75
CA PHE A 109 0.92 -2.82 -13.02
C PHE A 109 1.95 -2.77 -11.91
N VAL A 110 3.24 -2.73 -12.25
CA VAL A 110 4.29 -2.34 -11.33
C VAL A 110 4.19 -0.83 -11.16
N ILE A 111 4.04 -0.34 -9.94
CA ILE A 111 3.88 1.09 -9.66
C ILE A 111 5.06 1.71 -8.91
N ALA A 112 5.86 0.88 -8.27
CA ALA A 112 7.07 1.26 -7.54
C ALA A 112 7.94 0.03 -7.27
N HIS A 113 9.14 0.26 -6.78
CA HIS A 113 10.02 -0.78 -6.24
C HIS A 113 10.36 -0.48 -4.77
N ASP A 114 10.73 -1.54 -4.01
CA ASP A 114 10.99 -1.45 -2.59
C ASP A 114 12.08 -2.44 -2.15
N GLY A 115 12.93 -1.99 -1.21
CA GLY A 115 13.87 -2.87 -0.52
C GLY A 115 13.31 -3.34 0.82
N LEU A 116 13.68 -4.54 1.26
CA LEU A 116 13.35 -5.07 2.58
C LEU A 116 14.60 -5.08 3.45
N ALA A 117 14.59 -4.35 4.57
CA ALA A 117 15.66 -4.36 5.55
C ALA A 117 15.38 -5.35 6.67
N ILE A 118 16.39 -6.09 7.09
CA ILE A 118 16.36 -6.82 8.36
C ILE A 118 16.68 -5.81 9.46
N VAL A 119 15.82 -5.73 10.45
CA VAL A 119 15.89 -4.69 11.49
C VAL A 119 15.98 -5.29 12.88
N VAL A 120 16.68 -4.57 13.74
CA VAL A 120 16.89 -4.89 15.15
C VAL A 120 16.75 -3.63 16.00
N HIS A 121 16.65 -3.80 17.30
CA HIS A 121 16.68 -2.67 18.25
C HIS A 121 17.98 -1.86 18.08
N PRO A 122 17.97 -0.52 18.19
CA PRO A 122 19.15 0.33 17.96
C PRO A 122 20.38 -0.03 18.83
N SER A 123 20.16 -0.52 20.07
CA SER A 123 21.25 -0.94 20.96
C SER A 123 21.84 -2.31 20.65
N ASN A 124 21.35 -3.03 19.65
CA ASN A 124 21.91 -4.33 19.26
C ASN A 124 23.28 -4.13 18.58
N PRO A 125 24.38 -4.80 19.03
CA PRO A 125 25.72 -4.60 18.47
C PRO A 125 25.95 -5.27 17.12
N VAL A 126 25.08 -6.19 16.69
CA VAL A 126 25.21 -6.86 15.39
C VAL A 126 24.91 -5.86 14.26
N ASN A 127 25.77 -5.81 13.22
CA ASN A 127 25.63 -4.88 12.11
C ASN A 127 25.46 -5.60 10.76
N ASN A 128 25.73 -6.91 10.74
CA ASN A 128 25.69 -7.70 9.49
C ASN A 128 25.19 -9.11 9.79
N ILE A 129 24.45 -9.68 8.85
CA ILE A 129 24.01 -11.07 8.89
C ILE A 129 24.23 -11.69 7.50
N SER A 130 24.72 -12.93 7.45
CA SER A 130 24.77 -13.65 6.17
C SER A 130 23.37 -14.15 5.79
N MET A 131 23.13 -14.33 4.49
CA MET A 131 21.86 -14.86 3.98
C MET A 131 21.54 -16.22 4.62
N ASP A 132 22.52 -17.09 4.79
CA ASP A 132 22.32 -18.43 5.41
C ASP A 132 21.94 -18.31 6.89
N LYS A 133 22.59 -17.41 7.64
CA LYS A 133 22.22 -17.15 9.03
C LYS A 133 20.82 -16.53 9.15
N LEU A 134 20.47 -15.61 8.25
CA LEU A 134 19.11 -15.05 8.19
C LEU A 134 18.08 -16.15 7.95
N LYS A 135 18.33 -17.04 7.00
CA LYS A 135 17.48 -18.20 6.73
C LYS A 135 17.35 -19.10 7.97
N GLY A 136 18.44 -19.39 8.67
CA GLY A 136 18.44 -20.16 9.91
C GLY A 136 17.63 -19.52 11.03
N VAL A 137 17.71 -18.18 11.19
CA VAL A 137 16.87 -17.43 12.15
C VAL A 137 15.39 -17.55 11.79
N LEU A 138 15.06 -17.31 10.53
CA LEU A 138 13.68 -17.38 10.05
C LEU A 138 13.10 -18.81 10.13
N ALA A 139 13.92 -19.82 9.93
CA ALA A 139 13.52 -21.23 10.11
C ALA A 139 13.38 -21.63 11.59
N GLY A 140 13.95 -20.84 12.52
CA GLY A 140 14.01 -21.16 13.94
C GLY A 140 15.11 -22.14 14.32
N GLU A 141 16.10 -22.33 13.46
CA GLU A 141 17.31 -23.14 13.67
C GLU A 141 18.34 -22.35 14.49
N ILE A 142 18.51 -21.05 14.19
CA ILE A 142 19.32 -20.10 14.95
C ILE A 142 18.39 -19.32 15.88
N THR A 143 18.55 -19.49 17.18
CA THR A 143 17.63 -18.93 18.18
C THR A 143 18.29 -17.98 19.17
N ASN A 144 19.63 -17.81 19.09
CA ASN A 144 20.38 -17.03 20.06
C ASN A 144 21.28 -16.01 19.36
N TRP A 145 21.31 -14.80 19.89
CA TRP A 145 22.15 -13.69 19.41
C TRP A 145 23.64 -14.00 19.39
N LYS A 146 24.13 -14.88 20.31
CA LYS A 146 25.52 -15.32 20.34
C LYS A 146 25.93 -16.03 19.04
N GLU A 147 25.02 -16.77 18.42
CA GLU A 147 25.26 -17.45 17.13
C GLU A 147 25.42 -16.47 15.96
N LEU A 148 24.89 -15.24 16.12
CA LEU A 148 25.05 -14.13 15.18
C LEU A 148 26.27 -13.25 15.49
N GLY A 149 27.07 -13.59 16.54
CA GLY A 149 28.28 -12.87 16.91
C GLY A 149 28.05 -11.77 17.96
N ALA A 150 26.91 -11.72 18.61
CA ALA A 150 26.68 -10.79 19.72
C ALA A 150 27.50 -11.20 20.96
N PRO A 151 27.99 -10.24 21.78
CA PRO A 151 28.80 -10.54 22.98
C PRO A 151 27.95 -11.04 24.17
N PHE A 152 26.66 -11.27 23.97
CA PHE A 152 25.72 -11.70 24.99
C PHE A 152 24.97 -12.97 24.58
N ASN A 153 24.58 -13.77 25.57
CA ASN A 153 23.79 -14.98 25.40
C ASN A 153 22.32 -14.68 25.72
N LYS A 154 21.57 -14.29 24.70
CA LYS A 154 20.14 -13.95 24.81
C LYS A 154 19.37 -14.54 23.62
N PRO A 155 18.14 -15.03 23.84
CA PRO A 155 17.31 -15.53 22.75
C PRO A 155 16.96 -14.42 21.76
N ILE A 156 16.85 -14.79 20.49
CA ILE A 156 16.30 -13.92 19.44
C ILE A 156 14.78 -13.97 19.54
N GLN A 157 14.15 -12.81 19.73
CA GLN A 157 12.72 -12.67 19.60
C GLN A 157 12.41 -12.33 18.14
N LEU A 158 12.07 -13.33 17.35
CA LEU A 158 11.65 -13.11 15.97
C LEU A 158 10.29 -12.42 15.96
N VAL A 159 10.18 -11.30 15.22
CA VAL A 159 8.93 -10.62 14.92
C VAL A 159 8.61 -10.89 13.46
N ASN A 160 7.44 -11.41 13.18
CA ASN A 160 7.01 -11.85 11.85
C ASN A 160 5.61 -11.32 11.53
N ASP A 161 5.33 -11.05 10.27
CA ASP A 161 3.99 -10.66 9.85
C ASP A 161 3.05 -11.87 9.72
N SER A 162 1.76 -11.61 9.81
CA SER A 162 0.70 -12.60 9.57
C SER A 162 0.76 -13.17 8.15
N SER A 163 0.19 -14.37 7.93
CA SER A 163 0.23 -15.12 6.66
C SER A 163 -0.50 -14.42 5.54
N GLY A 164 -1.07 -13.43 5.48
CA GLY A 164 -1.67 -12.67 4.35
C GLY A 164 -0.84 -11.45 3.95
N ASN A 165 0.20 -11.17 4.74
CA ASN A 165 1.04 -9.99 4.53
C ASN A 165 1.99 -10.20 3.34
N GLY A 166 2.07 -9.20 2.45
CA GLY A 166 2.91 -9.26 1.26
C GLY A 166 4.41 -9.15 1.58
N THR A 167 4.80 -8.47 2.66
CA THR A 167 6.20 -8.36 3.08
C THR A 167 6.72 -9.71 3.57
N ARG A 168 5.93 -10.43 4.37
CA ARG A 168 6.25 -11.81 4.75
C ARG A 168 6.37 -12.71 3.54
N THR A 169 5.41 -12.65 2.61
CA THR A 169 5.45 -13.48 1.40
C THR A 169 6.69 -13.19 0.56
N ALA A 170 7.04 -11.90 0.37
CA ALA A 170 8.27 -11.55 -0.36
C ALA A 170 9.53 -12.08 0.35
N LEU A 171 9.59 -12.00 1.68
CA LEU A 171 10.70 -12.57 2.45
C LEU A 171 10.78 -14.11 2.31
N GLU A 172 9.63 -14.79 2.34
CA GLU A 172 9.55 -16.24 2.09
C GLU A 172 10.07 -16.59 0.68
N GLU A 173 9.79 -15.75 -0.31
CA GLU A 173 10.30 -15.97 -1.69
C GLU A 173 11.79 -15.67 -1.81
N LEU A 174 12.25 -14.54 -1.28
CA LEU A 174 13.62 -14.06 -1.45
C LEU A 174 14.65 -14.81 -0.58
N VAL A 175 14.25 -15.25 0.61
CA VAL A 175 15.16 -15.89 1.58
C VAL A 175 14.89 -17.38 1.75
N MET A 176 13.61 -17.78 1.87
CA MET A 176 13.24 -19.14 2.22
C MET A 176 13.07 -20.06 1.02
N GLY A 177 13.20 -19.53 -0.20
CA GLY A 177 13.09 -20.30 -1.45
C GLY A 177 11.68 -20.77 -1.79
N LYS A 178 10.65 -20.18 -1.18
CA LYS A 178 9.26 -20.45 -1.53
C LYS A 178 8.93 -19.76 -2.84
N SER A 179 8.36 -20.48 -3.79
CA SER A 179 7.88 -19.87 -5.03
C SER A 179 6.61 -20.56 -5.51
N LYS A 180 5.53 -19.85 -5.50
CA LYS A 180 4.26 -20.35 -6.05
C LYS A 180 4.33 -20.52 -7.57
N GLU A 181 5.07 -19.65 -8.25
CA GLU A 181 5.27 -19.71 -9.71
C GLU A 181 6.08 -20.96 -10.11
N LYS A 182 7.12 -21.29 -9.34
CA LYS A 182 7.97 -22.47 -9.58
C LYS A 182 7.48 -23.74 -8.87
N GLY A 183 6.37 -23.66 -8.12
CA GLY A 183 5.83 -24.78 -7.35
C GLY A 183 6.72 -25.23 -6.17
N THR A 184 7.70 -24.41 -5.74
CA THR A 184 8.58 -24.75 -4.61
C THR A 184 7.95 -24.34 -3.29
N LYS A 185 7.95 -25.24 -2.29
CA LYS A 185 7.41 -24.95 -0.95
C LYS A 185 8.35 -24.12 -0.10
N GLY A 186 9.66 -24.15 -0.40
CA GLY A 186 10.69 -23.50 0.42
C GLY A 186 10.74 -24.04 1.86
N THR A 187 11.59 -23.44 2.69
CA THR A 187 11.61 -23.68 4.13
C THR A 187 10.56 -22.75 4.78
N PRO A 188 9.66 -23.24 5.64
CA PRO A 188 8.68 -22.37 6.31
C PRO A 188 9.36 -21.45 7.34
N ILE A 189 8.84 -20.23 7.51
CA ILE A 189 9.21 -19.40 8.66
C ILE A 189 8.63 -20.04 9.93
N THR A 190 9.43 -20.08 10.99
CA THR A 190 9.02 -20.67 12.27
C THR A 190 7.75 -20.01 12.82
N LEU A 191 6.90 -20.82 13.46
CA LEU A 191 5.74 -20.34 14.19
C LEU A 191 6.08 -19.76 15.57
N LYS A 192 7.32 -19.95 16.05
CA LYS A 192 7.81 -19.39 17.31
C LYS A 192 8.24 -17.93 17.09
N SER A 193 7.27 -17.06 16.83
CA SER A 193 7.50 -15.63 16.58
C SER A 193 6.37 -14.79 17.15
N VAL A 194 6.65 -13.53 17.45
CA VAL A 194 5.60 -12.50 17.65
C VAL A 194 5.00 -12.20 16.30
N VAL A 195 3.68 -12.23 16.19
CA VAL A 195 2.97 -11.98 14.93
C VAL A 195 2.43 -10.56 14.91
N THR A 196 2.70 -9.84 13.82
CA THR A 196 2.19 -8.48 13.56
C THR A 196 1.35 -8.46 12.29
N ASN A 197 0.53 -7.42 12.12
CA ASN A 197 -0.38 -7.29 10.98
C ASN A 197 -0.01 -6.12 10.04
N SER A 198 0.99 -5.34 10.40
CA SER A 198 1.44 -4.19 9.62
C SER A 198 2.93 -3.87 9.84
N SER A 199 3.53 -3.18 8.87
CA SER A 199 4.91 -2.70 8.99
C SER A 199 5.09 -1.72 10.16
N SER A 200 4.09 -0.90 10.46
CA SER A 200 4.12 0.00 11.64
C SER A 200 4.15 -0.78 12.95
N GLU A 201 3.32 -1.83 13.09
CA GLU A 201 3.31 -2.68 14.26
C GLU A 201 4.63 -3.45 14.41
N MET A 202 5.19 -3.98 13.32
CA MET A 202 6.51 -4.61 13.27
C MET A 202 7.58 -3.64 13.77
N LYS A 203 7.63 -2.40 13.24
CA LYS A 203 8.57 -1.37 13.66
C LYS A 203 8.47 -1.10 15.14
N THR A 204 7.28 -0.88 15.68
CA THR A 204 7.02 -0.63 17.10
C THR A 204 7.52 -1.79 17.97
N ASN A 205 7.26 -3.03 17.58
CA ASN A 205 7.74 -4.20 18.31
C ASN A 205 9.28 -4.24 18.33
N VAL A 206 9.95 -4.07 17.18
CA VAL A 206 11.41 -4.10 17.10
C VAL A 206 12.04 -2.95 17.91
N ALA A 207 11.45 -1.76 17.87
CA ALA A 207 11.92 -0.60 18.61
C ALA A 207 11.81 -0.75 20.14
N ASN A 208 10.81 -1.47 20.63
CA ASN A 208 10.54 -1.61 22.05
C ASN A 208 11.19 -2.84 22.71
N PHE A 209 11.57 -3.85 21.94
CA PHE A 209 12.12 -5.09 22.49
C PHE A 209 13.58 -5.31 22.07
N LYS A 210 14.50 -5.15 23.05
CA LYS A 210 15.96 -5.12 22.86
C LYS A 210 16.55 -6.30 22.10
N TYR A 211 15.94 -7.49 22.16
CA TYR A 211 16.45 -8.71 21.56
C TYR A 211 15.62 -9.18 20.37
N SER A 212 14.79 -8.29 19.81
CA SER A 212 14.00 -8.61 18.64
C SER A 212 14.80 -8.50 17.34
N LEU A 213 14.38 -9.30 16.37
CA LEU A 213 14.75 -9.25 14.97
C LEU A 213 13.47 -9.28 14.15
N GLY A 214 13.33 -8.31 13.25
CA GLY A 214 12.20 -8.21 12.33
C GLY A 214 12.68 -7.79 10.94
N TYR A 215 11.74 -7.37 10.09
CA TYR A 215 12.02 -6.90 8.75
C TYR A 215 11.03 -5.80 8.32
N LEU A 216 11.51 -4.79 7.65
CA LEU A 216 10.73 -3.62 7.25
C LEU A 216 11.01 -3.23 5.80
N PRO A 217 10.00 -2.65 5.11
CA PRO A 217 10.25 -1.89 3.89
C PRO A 217 11.22 -0.73 4.16
N PHE A 218 12.03 -0.35 3.17
CA PHE A 218 12.96 0.77 3.32
C PHE A 218 12.26 2.07 3.70
N SER A 219 11.07 2.29 3.20
CA SER A 219 10.23 3.46 3.50
C SER A 219 9.81 3.57 4.98
N TYR A 220 9.97 2.52 5.78
CA TYR A 220 9.66 2.50 7.21
C TYR A 220 10.90 2.68 8.11
N LEU A 221 12.11 2.76 7.53
CA LEU A 221 13.35 2.88 8.30
C LEU A 221 13.52 4.30 8.86
N ASP A 222 13.79 4.38 10.16
CA ASP A 222 14.14 5.60 10.88
C ASP A 222 15.11 5.29 12.02
N SER A 223 15.37 6.28 12.89
CA SER A 223 16.29 6.13 14.02
C SER A 223 15.79 5.22 15.15
N THR A 224 14.50 4.82 15.13
CA THR A 224 13.91 3.94 16.16
C THR A 224 14.31 2.48 15.99
N VAL A 225 14.78 2.10 14.81
CA VAL A 225 15.29 0.76 14.51
C VAL A 225 16.63 0.84 13.82
N LYS A 226 17.44 -0.22 13.95
CA LYS A 226 18.71 -0.37 13.23
C LYS A 226 18.60 -1.45 12.19
N SER A 227 18.97 -1.14 10.96
CA SER A 227 19.03 -2.11 9.86
C SER A 227 20.37 -2.86 9.85
N LEU A 228 20.35 -4.13 9.44
CA LEU A 228 21.53 -4.97 9.25
C LEU A 228 21.93 -5.01 7.78
N SER A 229 23.24 -5.00 7.51
CA SER A 229 23.77 -5.42 6.21
C SER A 229 23.51 -6.90 5.97
N ILE A 230 23.33 -7.33 4.72
CA ILE A 230 23.24 -8.73 4.32
C ILE A 230 24.46 -9.07 3.47
N ASN A 231 25.23 -10.06 3.90
CA ASN A 231 26.51 -10.44 3.26
C ASN A 231 27.46 -9.21 3.06
N GLY A 232 27.43 -8.26 4.00
CA GLY A 232 28.21 -7.03 3.93
C GLY A 232 27.59 -5.90 3.11
N VAL A 233 26.50 -6.13 2.39
CA VAL A 233 25.82 -5.11 1.59
C VAL A 233 24.78 -4.38 2.45
N PRO A 234 24.88 -3.06 2.64
CA PRO A 234 23.95 -2.29 3.45
C PRO A 234 22.59 -2.13 2.73
N PRO A 235 21.48 -2.05 3.50
CA PRO A 235 20.14 -1.83 2.94
C PRO A 235 19.95 -0.35 2.55
N THR A 236 20.47 0.01 1.39
CA THR A 236 20.35 1.36 0.80
C THR A 236 19.69 1.29 -0.56
N TYR A 237 19.02 2.40 -0.94
CA TYR A 237 18.42 2.51 -2.27
C TYR A 237 19.46 2.34 -3.39
N ALA A 238 20.67 2.87 -3.19
CA ALA A 238 21.76 2.72 -4.13
C ALA A 238 22.18 1.26 -4.35
N ALA A 239 22.31 0.49 -3.27
CA ALA A 239 22.64 -0.93 -3.35
C ALA A 239 21.48 -1.75 -3.95
N ALA A 240 20.24 -1.46 -3.59
CA ALA A 240 19.06 -2.10 -4.16
C ALA A 240 18.93 -1.84 -5.66
N TYR A 241 19.12 -0.59 -6.08
CA TYR A 241 19.06 -0.21 -7.50
C TYR A 241 20.12 -0.90 -8.35
N LYS A 242 21.35 -1.04 -7.84
CA LYS A 242 22.43 -1.75 -8.51
C LYS A 242 22.30 -3.27 -8.50
N SER A 243 21.22 -3.79 -7.87
CA SER A 243 21.01 -5.22 -7.64
C SER A 243 22.08 -5.89 -6.75
N ASP A 244 22.83 -5.10 -6.00
CA ASP A 244 23.80 -5.61 -5.02
C ASP A 244 23.12 -6.10 -3.75
N TYR A 245 21.99 -5.44 -3.36
CA TYR A 245 21.21 -5.80 -2.18
C TYR A 245 20.16 -6.87 -2.53
N PRO A 246 20.15 -8.02 -1.83
CA PRO A 246 19.39 -9.19 -2.30
C PRO A 246 17.90 -9.14 -2.00
N LEU A 247 17.45 -8.29 -1.07
CA LEU A 247 16.04 -8.22 -0.69
C LEU A 247 15.34 -7.03 -1.35
N PHE A 248 15.02 -7.19 -2.62
CA PHE A 248 14.37 -6.19 -3.47
C PHE A 248 13.11 -6.77 -4.12
N ARG A 249 12.06 -5.96 -4.25
CA ARG A 249 10.76 -6.39 -4.78
C ARG A 249 10.03 -5.29 -5.52
N ASP A 250 9.09 -5.69 -6.36
CA ASP A 250 8.13 -4.79 -7.00
C ASP A 250 6.89 -4.59 -6.11
N LEU A 251 6.27 -3.42 -6.25
CA LEU A 251 4.99 -3.07 -5.69
C LEU A 251 3.96 -2.95 -6.82
N TYR A 252 2.78 -3.51 -6.62
CA TYR A 252 1.80 -3.69 -7.67
C TYR A 252 0.45 -3.07 -7.32
N TYR A 253 -0.17 -2.47 -8.34
CA TYR A 253 -1.62 -2.33 -8.40
C TYR A 253 -2.18 -3.27 -9.44
N ALA A 254 -3.36 -3.81 -9.17
CA ALA A 254 -4.07 -4.65 -10.13
C ALA A 254 -5.53 -4.20 -10.24
N ILE A 255 -6.08 -4.28 -11.46
CA ILE A 255 -7.48 -3.99 -11.79
C ILE A 255 -8.05 -5.15 -12.61
N ARG A 256 -9.37 -5.26 -12.71
CA ARG A 256 -9.99 -6.24 -13.61
C ARG A 256 -9.59 -6.00 -15.05
N LYS A 257 -9.53 -7.04 -15.87
CA LYS A 257 -9.14 -6.95 -17.30
C LYS A 257 -10.05 -6.03 -18.10
N ASP A 258 -11.34 -6.05 -17.82
CA ASP A 258 -12.39 -5.28 -18.47
C ASP A 258 -12.57 -3.85 -17.90
N ALA A 259 -11.83 -3.49 -16.88
CA ALA A 259 -11.89 -2.17 -16.26
C ALA A 259 -11.44 -1.06 -17.24
N ILE A 260 -12.30 -0.08 -17.47
CA ILE A 260 -12.08 1.04 -18.40
C ILE A 260 -12.39 2.40 -17.77
N GLY A 261 -12.83 2.40 -16.51
CA GLY A 261 -13.35 3.57 -15.79
C GLY A 261 -12.30 4.32 -14.98
N LEU A 262 -12.75 4.84 -13.84
CA LEU A 262 -11.96 5.68 -12.93
C LEU A 262 -10.73 4.95 -12.38
N GLU A 263 -10.81 3.64 -12.16
CA GLU A 263 -9.71 2.82 -11.70
C GLU A 263 -8.54 2.82 -12.68
N LEU A 264 -8.82 2.74 -13.99
CA LEU A 264 -7.78 2.82 -15.02
C LEU A 264 -7.18 4.23 -15.10
N ALA A 265 -8.02 5.27 -15.01
CA ALA A 265 -7.57 6.65 -14.97
C ALA A 265 -6.66 6.91 -13.75
N TYR A 266 -7.01 6.35 -12.59
CA TYR A 266 -6.18 6.43 -11.40
C TYR A 266 -4.84 5.69 -11.57
N ILE A 267 -4.81 4.51 -12.20
CA ILE A 267 -3.55 3.83 -12.52
C ILE A 267 -2.65 4.72 -13.39
N TYR A 268 -3.18 5.35 -14.44
CA TYR A 268 -2.39 6.25 -15.28
C TYR A 268 -1.87 7.47 -14.52
N TYR A 269 -2.66 8.01 -13.58
CA TYR A 269 -2.18 9.06 -12.69
C TYR A 269 -1.01 8.58 -11.82
N VAL A 270 -1.11 7.40 -11.20
CA VAL A 270 -0.04 6.81 -10.39
C VAL A 270 1.25 6.63 -11.21
N LEU A 271 1.12 6.22 -12.47
CA LEU A 271 2.26 6.02 -13.39
C LEU A 271 2.76 7.31 -14.05
N SER A 272 2.06 8.44 -13.87
CA SER A 272 2.50 9.74 -14.39
C SER A 272 3.70 10.30 -13.62
N PRO A 273 4.42 11.29 -14.16
CA PRO A 273 5.49 11.97 -13.43
C PRO A 273 5.06 12.45 -12.05
N GLN A 274 3.87 13.06 -11.95
CA GLN A 274 3.32 13.53 -10.67
C GLN A 274 3.09 12.39 -9.66
N GLY A 275 2.54 11.25 -10.11
CA GLY A 275 2.36 10.08 -9.25
C GLY A 275 3.70 9.47 -8.82
N GLN A 276 4.69 9.45 -9.71
CA GLN A 276 6.02 8.93 -9.41
C GLN A 276 6.84 9.86 -8.51
N ASP A 277 6.61 11.18 -8.53
CA ASP A 277 7.16 12.10 -7.54
C ASP A 277 6.63 11.79 -6.13
N ILE A 278 5.35 11.41 -6.00
CA ILE A 278 4.78 10.97 -4.72
C ILE A 278 5.41 9.64 -4.29
N VAL A 279 5.66 8.70 -5.21
CA VAL A 279 6.39 7.46 -4.91
C VAL A 279 7.74 7.75 -4.24
N VAL A 280 8.49 8.71 -4.79
CA VAL A 280 9.79 9.15 -4.22
C VAL A 280 9.61 9.80 -2.85
N GLN A 281 8.64 10.71 -2.71
CA GLN A 281 8.34 11.38 -1.43
C GLN A 281 7.98 10.38 -0.32
N GLU A 282 7.32 9.27 -0.70
CA GLU A 282 6.96 8.20 0.23
C GLU A 282 8.12 7.20 0.49
N GLY A 283 9.31 7.47 -0.05
CA GLY A 283 10.49 6.66 0.20
C GLY A 283 10.52 5.34 -0.56
N PHE A 284 9.83 5.26 -1.69
CA PHE A 284 9.91 4.12 -2.61
C PHE A 284 10.72 4.49 -3.85
N LEU A 285 11.23 3.48 -4.57
CA LEU A 285 11.90 3.68 -5.84
C LEU A 285 10.86 3.77 -6.97
N PRO A 286 10.91 4.82 -7.81
CA PRO A 286 10.00 4.96 -8.93
C PRO A 286 10.28 3.91 -10.01
N ILE A 287 9.28 3.62 -10.83
CA ILE A 287 9.43 2.73 -11.99
C ILE A 287 10.26 3.35 -13.13
N LYS A 288 10.48 4.68 -13.11
CA LYS A 288 11.35 5.36 -14.05
C LYS A 288 12.80 5.00 -13.76
N LEU A 289 13.58 4.75 -14.79
CA LEU A 289 15.02 4.55 -14.66
C LEU A 289 15.66 5.74 -13.91
N ILE A 290 16.25 5.44 -12.76
CA ILE A 290 17.03 6.41 -11.98
C ILE A 290 18.38 6.52 -12.67
N THR A 291 18.72 7.71 -13.15
CA THR A 291 19.88 7.94 -14.01
C THR A 291 21.11 8.47 -13.28
N SER A 292 20.96 8.90 -12.01
CA SER A 292 22.08 9.45 -11.24
C SER A 292 22.08 9.05 -9.76
N VAL A 293 23.29 9.05 -9.16
CA VAL A 293 23.49 8.86 -7.71
C VAL A 293 22.81 9.96 -6.89
N GLU A 294 22.74 11.19 -7.44
CA GLU A 294 22.07 12.32 -6.79
C GLU A 294 20.55 12.09 -6.68
N GLU A 295 19.92 11.47 -7.68
CA GLU A 295 18.51 11.11 -7.63
C GLU A 295 18.24 10.04 -6.56
N LEU A 296 19.12 9.04 -6.43
CA LEU A 296 19.07 8.04 -5.36
C LEU A 296 19.22 8.66 -3.97
N ASN A 297 20.15 9.61 -3.82
CA ASN A 297 20.35 10.31 -2.56
C ASN A 297 19.13 11.14 -2.17
N ARG A 298 18.49 11.83 -3.13
CA ARG A 298 17.24 12.57 -2.89
C ARG A 298 16.10 11.65 -2.42
N ILE A 299 15.99 10.44 -2.97
CA ILE A 299 14.99 9.45 -2.54
C ILE A 299 15.26 9.04 -1.07
N GLN A 300 16.52 8.79 -0.74
CA GLN A 300 16.92 8.42 0.62
C GLN A 300 16.71 9.57 1.63
N GLU A 301 16.98 10.80 1.24
CA GLU A 301 16.73 11.98 2.06
C GLU A 301 15.23 12.22 2.27
N ALA A 302 14.41 12.10 1.23
CA ALA A 302 12.97 12.24 1.31
C ALA A 302 12.35 11.19 2.25
N ALA A 303 12.77 9.93 2.16
CA ALA A 303 12.35 8.87 3.06
C ALA A 303 12.72 9.16 4.52
N THR A 304 13.93 9.69 4.75
CA THR A 304 14.43 10.01 6.10
C THR A 304 13.71 11.22 6.69
N ALA A 305 13.46 12.27 5.90
CA ALA A 305 12.76 13.47 6.33
C ALA A 305 11.32 13.15 6.77
N ARG A 306 10.60 12.38 5.96
CA ARG A 306 9.23 11.96 6.24
C ARG A 306 9.11 11.15 7.54
N ASN A 307 10.03 10.23 7.77
CA ASN A 307 10.04 9.45 9.01
C ASN A 307 10.30 10.29 10.27
N LYS A 308 10.87 11.51 10.12
CA LYS A 308 11.01 12.48 11.22
C LYS A 308 9.75 13.30 11.48
N GLU A 309 8.87 13.49 10.48
CA GLU A 309 7.62 14.24 10.61
C GLU A 309 6.48 13.40 11.24
N ILE A 310 6.61 12.07 11.18
CA ILE A 310 5.61 11.12 11.69
C ILE A 310 5.87 10.73 13.17
N ASN A 311 7.08 11.01 13.70
CA ASN A 311 7.48 10.78 15.08
C ASN A 311 7.55 12.09 15.86
#